data_266a2bd97d714557b507014b8cdd7cbf
#
_entry.id   266a2bd97d714557b507014b8cdd7cbf
#
_cell.length_a   1.000
_cell.length_b   1.000
_cell.length_c   1.000
_cell.angle_alpha   90.00
_cell.angle_beta   90.00
_cell.angle_gamma   90.00
#
_symmetry.space_group_name_H-M   'P 1'
#
loop_
_entity.id
_entity.type
_entity.pdbx_description
1 polymer ?
#
loop_
_entity_poly.entity_id
_entity_poly.type
_entity_poly.pdbx_seq_one_letter_code
_entity_poly.pdbx_strand_id
1 'polypeptide(L)'
;GLGDVYKRQPYVKTGGLADVVGSLPKYFDKKEYDVRVVIPKYACMDRSFLPNLKFLCHFYVNLNWRRQYVGIFESEYHGVHFYFVDNEFYFAGESPYNNIYEDVEKFAYFSKAVLASLPYIDFAPDIIHCNDWQTGLIPVFLHTVFGDDNFYAGIKTVFTIHNLQFQGRWRIQEIMDITGLPAHIFNAYELESYGEANYLKGGVVYADYILSLIHISEPTRRSYI
;
A
#
# COMPACT_ATOMS: atom_id res chain seq x y z
N GLY A 1 20.06 23.43 10.00
CA GLY A 1 19.82 22.23 10.66
C GLY A 1 19.14 21.16 9.82
N LEU A 2 19.93 20.21 9.28
CA LEU A 2 19.44 19.03 8.57
C LEU A 2 18.91 17.92 9.52
N GLY A 3 18.76 18.21 10.80
CA GLY A 3 18.40 17.24 11.83
C GLY A 3 16.90 17.02 12.08
N ASP A 4 16.04 17.89 11.58
CA ASP A 4 14.61 17.89 11.96
C ASP A 4 13.67 17.17 10.97
N VAL A 5 14.15 16.81 9.78
CA VAL A 5 13.33 16.15 8.76
C VAL A 5 13.04 14.67 9.11
N TYR A 6 13.91 14.02 9.87
CA TYR A 6 13.80 12.61 10.25
C TYR A 6 12.82 12.30 11.41
N LYS A 7 12.19 13.30 11.99
CA LYS A 7 11.40 13.13 13.25
C LYS A 7 9.89 13.16 13.09
N ARG A 8 9.32 13.17 11.89
CA ARG A 8 7.88 13.52 11.73
C ARG A 8 7.04 12.56 10.92
N GLN A 9 7.14 11.27 11.18
CA GLN A 9 5.96 10.42 10.99
C GLN A 9 5.33 10.15 12.34
N PRO A 10 4.04 10.47 12.51
CA PRO A 10 3.44 10.32 13.82
C PRO A 10 3.25 8.85 14.21
N TYR A 11 2.98 7.94 13.27
CA TYR A 11 2.48 6.61 13.60
C TYR A 11 3.53 5.49 13.52
N VAL A 12 4.37 5.44 12.49
CA VAL A 12 5.42 4.40 12.31
C VAL A 12 6.65 5.00 11.65
N LYS A 13 7.83 4.84 12.25
CA LYS A 13 9.10 5.34 11.70
C LYS A 13 9.83 4.25 10.92
N THR A 14 9.63 4.18 9.62
CA THR A 14 10.39 3.30 8.74
C THR A 14 10.71 4.00 7.43
N GLY A 15 11.86 4.66 7.36
CA GLY A 15 12.45 5.18 6.11
C GLY A 15 11.70 6.32 5.40
N GLY A 16 12.21 6.70 4.23
CA GLY A 16 11.73 7.87 3.48
C GLY A 16 10.30 7.77 2.93
N LEU A 17 9.77 6.55 2.70
CA LEU A 17 8.36 6.35 2.32
C LEU A 17 7.43 6.92 3.38
N ALA A 18 7.77 6.69 4.62
CA ALA A 18 7.01 7.15 5.77
C ALA A 18 6.92 8.68 5.82
N ASP A 19 8.00 9.38 5.48
CA ASP A 19 8.05 10.84 5.43
C ASP A 19 7.18 11.40 4.31
N VAL A 20 7.15 10.73 3.15
CA VAL A 20 6.32 11.14 2.00
C VAL A 20 4.84 10.97 2.33
N VAL A 21 4.43 9.82 2.82
CA VAL A 21 3.02 9.54 3.16
C VAL A 21 2.52 10.45 4.28
N GLY A 22 3.38 10.80 5.24
CA GLY A 22 3.03 11.72 6.33
C GLY A 22 3.05 13.20 5.95
N SER A 23 3.72 13.58 4.87
CA SER A 23 3.94 14.97 4.49
C SER A 23 3.14 15.40 3.26
N LEU A 24 3.13 14.59 2.21
CA LEU A 24 2.50 14.92 0.93
C LEU A 24 1.03 15.35 1.05
N PRO A 25 0.17 14.68 1.85
CA PRO A 25 -1.24 15.07 1.97
C PRO A 25 -1.48 16.49 2.48
N LYS A 26 -0.51 17.07 3.19
CA LYS A 26 -0.61 18.41 3.76
C LYS A 26 -0.44 19.53 2.72
N TYR A 27 0.12 19.20 1.56
CA TYR A 27 0.38 20.17 0.49
C TYR A 27 -0.78 20.29 -0.50
N PHE A 28 -1.77 19.43 -0.44
CA PHE A 28 -2.99 19.55 -1.26
C PHE A 28 -3.94 20.58 -0.67
N ASP A 29 -4.52 21.42 -1.54
CA ASP A 29 -5.58 22.35 -1.11
C ASP A 29 -6.83 21.57 -0.71
N LYS A 30 -7.18 21.63 0.57
CA LYS A 30 -8.34 20.93 1.13
C LYS A 30 -9.69 21.42 0.61
N LYS A 31 -9.73 22.55 -0.07
CA LYS A 31 -10.94 23.05 -0.73
C LYS A 31 -11.18 22.35 -2.06
N GLU A 32 -10.12 21.84 -2.69
CA GLU A 32 -10.18 21.19 -3.98
C GLU A 32 -10.03 19.67 -3.87
N TYR A 33 -9.30 19.17 -2.85
CA TYR A 33 -8.94 17.76 -2.72
C TYR A 33 -9.26 17.20 -1.32
N ASP A 34 -10.02 16.10 -1.28
CA ASP A 34 -10.19 15.27 -0.10
C ASP A 34 -9.12 14.16 -0.12
N VAL A 35 -8.00 14.40 0.54
CA VAL A 35 -6.87 13.45 0.59
C VAL A 35 -6.91 12.69 1.91
N ARG A 36 -7.02 11.36 1.80
CA ARG A 36 -7.04 10.45 2.94
C ARG A 36 -5.89 9.45 2.84
N VAL A 37 -5.40 9.01 3.97
CA VAL A 37 -4.27 8.07 4.05
C VAL A 37 -4.73 6.76 4.65
N VAL A 38 -4.34 5.63 4.05
CA VAL A 38 -4.59 4.30 4.58
C VAL A 38 -3.27 3.61 4.87
N ILE A 39 -3.09 3.15 6.10
CA ILE A 39 -1.90 2.41 6.54
C ILE A 39 -2.29 1.20 7.39
N PRO A 40 -1.42 0.18 7.51
CA PRO A 40 -1.62 -0.88 8.49
C PRO A 40 -1.58 -0.35 9.92
N LYS A 41 -2.42 -0.90 10.79
CA LYS A 41 -2.36 -0.66 12.25
C LYS A 41 -1.30 -1.55 12.87
N TYR A 42 -0.03 -1.16 12.74
CA TYR A 42 1.07 -1.91 13.32
C TYR A 42 1.08 -1.84 14.85
N ALA A 43 1.37 -2.95 15.52
CA ALA A 43 1.55 -2.97 16.98
C ALA A 43 2.77 -2.14 17.44
N CYS A 44 3.75 -1.95 16.55
CA CYS A 44 4.92 -1.11 16.78
C CYS A 44 4.67 0.40 16.60
N MET A 45 3.42 0.81 16.34
CA MET A 45 3.04 2.25 16.33
C MET A 45 3.35 2.91 17.65
N ASP A 46 3.65 4.21 17.59
CA ASP A 46 3.78 5.01 18.81
C ASP A 46 2.47 4.98 19.61
N ARG A 47 2.57 4.45 20.83
CA ARG A 47 1.43 4.24 21.74
C ARG A 47 0.68 5.53 22.09
N SER A 48 1.32 6.68 21.94
CA SER A 48 0.67 7.98 22.19
C SER A 48 -0.51 8.26 21.24
N PHE A 49 -0.57 7.59 20.09
CA PHE A 49 -1.66 7.74 19.12
C PHE A 49 -2.82 6.78 19.36
N LEU A 50 -2.61 5.68 20.08
CA LEU A 50 -3.65 4.66 20.29
C LEU A 50 -4.95 5.19 20.91
N PRO A 51 -4.92 6.10 21.91
CA PRO A 51 -6.13 6.66 22.50
C PRO A 51 -6.97 7.49 21.53
N ASN A 52 -6.38 7.98 20.45
CA ASN A 52 -7.05 8.81 19.45
C ASN A 52 -7.63 8.00 18.27
N LEU A 53 -7.41 6.68 18.26
CA LEU A 53 -7.96 5.81 17.25
C LEU A 53 -9.42 5.48 17.55
N LYS A 54 -10.31 5.84 16.64
CA LYS A 54 -11.72 5.50 16.72
C LYS A 54 -12.00 4.29 15.84
N PHE A 55 -12.56 3.23 16.41
CA PHE A 55 -13.03 2.09 15.65
C PHE A 55 -14.25 2.47 14.81
N LEU A 56 -14.23 2.15 13.50
CA LEU A 56 -15.33 2.43 12.59
C LEU A 56 -16.17 1.18 12.30
N CYS A 57 -15.54 0.13 11.79
CA CYS A 57 -16.24 -1.07 11.33
C CYS A 57 -15.28 -2.25 11.24
N HIS A 58 -15.86 -3.43 11.03
CA HIS A 58 -15.11 -4.60 10.65
C HIS A 58 -15.86 -5.40 9.59
N PHE A 59 -15.12 -6.14 8.82
CA PHE A 59 -15.62 -7.07 7.82
C PHE A 59 -14.58 -8.16 7.57
N TYR A 60 -14.83 -9.03 6.60
CA TYR A 60 -13.90 -10.10 6.22
C TYR A 60 -13.58 -10.00 4.73
N VAL A 61 -12.33 -10.30 4.38
CA VAL A 61 -11.89 -10.48 3.00
C VAL A 61 -11.42 -11.91 2.79
N ASN A 62 -11.67 -12.43 1.61
CA ASN A 62 -11.10 -13.71 1.20
C ASN A 62 -9.79 -13.45 0.48
N LEU A 63 -8.68 -13.88 1.07
CA LEU A 63 -7.40 -13.94 0.41
C LEU A 63 -7.22 -15.39 -0.07
N ASN A 64 -7.67 -15.67 -1.28
CA ASN A 64 -7.92 -17.01 -1.80
C ASN A 64 -8.85 -17.80 -0.86
N TRP A 65 -8.43 -18.93 -0.33
CA TRP A 65 -9.17 -19.76 0.63
C TRP A 65 -9.14 -19.22 2.08
N ARG A 66 -8.24 -18.28 2.36
CA ARG A 66 -8.10 -17.66 3.69
C ARG A 66 -9.17 -16.60 3.89
N ARG A 67 -10.03 -16.77 4.89
CA ARG A 67 -10.97 -15.73 5.32
C ARG A 67 -10.34 -14.90 6.42
N GLN A 68 -9.97 -13.67 6.11
CA GLN A 68 -9.24 -12.77 7.01
C GLN A 68 -10.10 -11.63 7.52
N TYR A 69 -10.01 -11.38 8.82
CA TYR A 69 -10.62 -10.23 9.48
C TYR A 69 -9.99 -8.93 8.99
N VAL A 70 -10.82 -7.90 8.83
CA VAL A 70 -10.39 -6.52 8.58
C VAL A 70 -11.12 -5.62 9.57
N GLY A 71 -10.39 -4.99 10.47
CA GLY A 71 -10.88 -3.89 11.29
C GLY A 71 -10.43 -2.56 10.70
N ILE A 72 -11.29 -1.55 10.73
CA ILE A 72 -10.93 -0.20 10.30
C ILE A 72 -11.06 0.76 11.49
N PHE A 73 -9.97 1.43 11.76
CA PHE A 73 -9.91 2.55 12.69
C PHE A 73 -9.64 3.84 11.93
N GLU A 74 -10.04 4.97 12.51
CA GLU A 74 -9.76 6.30 11.98
C GLU A 74 -9.09 7.18 13.01
N SER A 75 -8.34 8.16 12.52
CA SER A 75 -7.82 9.29 13.30
C SER A 75 -7.58 10.48 12.37
N GLU A 76 -7.57 11.68 12.92
CA GLU A 76 -7.16 12.88 12.21
C GLU A 76 -5.84 13.39 12.79
N TYR A 77 -4.90 13.74 11.90
CA TYR A 77 -3.62 14.30 12.28
C TYR A 77 -3.23 15.46 11.37
N HIS A 78 -3.06 16.65 11.94
CA HIS A 78 -2.82 17.90 11.19
C HIS A 78 -3.83 18.16 10.06
N GLY A 79 -5.09 17.79 10.31
CA GLY A 79 -6.19 17.95 9.36
C GLY A 79 -6.14 16.97 8.18
N VAL A 80 -5.33 15.92 8.23
CA VAL A 80 -5.34 14.79 7.29
C VAL A 80 -6.06 13.63 7.96
N HIS A 81 -6.99 13.03 7.24
CA HIS A 81 -7.74 11.86 7.70
C HIS A 81 -6.94 10.58 7.44
N PHE A 82 -6.75 9.80 8.49
CA PHE A 82 -6.03 8.52 8.44
C PHE A 82 -6.98 7.37 8.75
N TYR A 83 -6.91 6.32 7.93
CA TYR A 83 -7.50 5.02 8.22
C TYR A 83 -6.42 4.00 8.52
N PHE A 84 -6.71 3.11 9.45
CA PHE A 84 -5.81 2.05 9.89
C PHE A 84 -6.48 0.70 9.68
N VAL A 85 -5.83 -0.14 8.89
CA VAL A 85 -6.27 -1.53 8.67
C VAL A 85 -5.73 -2.39 9.79
N ASP A 86 -6.63 -2.93 10.62
CA ASP A 86 -6.31 -3.76 11.77
C ASP A 86 -6.47 -5.24 11.44
N ASN A 87 -5.41 -5.98 11.72
CA ASN A 87 -5.39 -7.44 11.78
C ASN A 87 -4.18 -7.88 12.59
N GLU A 88 -4.40 -8.40 13.79
CA GLU A 88 -3.31 -8.79 14.69
C GLU A 88 -2.44 -9.91 14.13
N PHE A 89 -2.98 -10.82 13.32
CA PHE A 89 -2.20 -11.89 12.71
C PHE A 89 -1.08 -11.34 11.81
N TYR A 90 -1.36 -10.28 11.05
CA TYR A 90 -0.38 -9.70 10.13
C TYR A 90 0.45 -8.56 10.73
N PHE A 91 -0.11 -7.79 11.68
CA PHE A 91 0.48 -6.50 12.09
C PHE A 91 0.91 -6.44 13.56
N ALA A 92 0.84 -7.56 14.30
CA ALA A 92 1.23 -7.60 15.72
C ALA A 92 2.74 -7.63 15.98
N GLY A 93 3.58 -7.71 14.94
CA GLY A 93 5.02 -7.78 15.08
C GLY A 93 5.67 -6.51 15.66
N GLU A 94 6.86 -6.65 16.22
CA GLU A 94 7.68 -5.54 16.73
C GLU A 94 8.26 -4.64 15.63
N SER A 95 8.20 -5.11 14.38
CA SER A 95 8.64 -4.40 13.18
C SER A 95 7.56 -4.48 12.10
N PRO A 96 7.44 -3.47 11.22
CA PRO A 96 6.56 -3.51 10.05
C PRO A 96 6.93 -4.62 9.07
N TYR A 97 8.21 -5.01 9.06
CA TYR A 97 8.77 -6.03 8.18
C TYR A 97 9.26 -7.23 8.99
N ASN A 98 8.95 -8.41 8.47
CA ASN A 98 9.43 -9.69 8.97
C ASN A 98 10.41 -10.29 7.95
N ASN A 99 10.23 -11.55 7.56
CA ASN A 99 10.88 -12.15 6.41
C ASN A 99 9.99 -11.99 5.16
N ILE A 100 10.57 -12.10 3.98
CA ILE A 100 9.86 -11.88 2.72
C ILE A 100 8.66 -12.84 2.53
N TYR A 101 8.75 -14.06 3.03
CA TYR A 101 7.67 -15.05 2.94
C TYR A 101 6.41 -14.57 3.68
N GLU A 102 6.56 -14.05 4.89
CA GLU A 102 5.45 -13.49 5.67
C GLU A 102 4.97 -12.15 5.08
N ASP A 103 5.91 -11.34 4.63
CA ASP A 103 5.62 -10.00 4.13
C ASP A 103 4.83 -10.03 2.81
N VAL A 104 5.07 -11.00 1.91
CA VAL A 104 4.28 -11.12 0.67
C VAL A 104 2.82 -11.45 0.96
N GLU A 105 2.51 -12.30 1.93
CA GLU A 105 1.14 -12.55 2.36
C GLU A 105 0.53 -11.34 3.06
N LYS A 106 1.24 -10.73 4.00
CA LYS A 106 0.84 -9.52 4.73
C LYS A 106 0.43 -8.39 3.80
N PHE A 107 1.25 -8.09 2.80
CA PHE A 107 0.98 -6.97 1.90
C PHE A 107 0.02 -7.32 0.76
N ALA A 108 -0.14 -8.59 0.39
CA ALA A 108 -1.26 -9.05 -0.42
C ALA A 108 -2.59 -8.84 0.32
N TYR A 109 -2.63 -9.25 1.60
CA TYR A 109 -3.79 -8.99 2.46
C TYR A 109 -4.08 -7.48 2.56
N PHE A 110 -3.08 -6.66 2.89
CA PHE A 110 -3.25 -5.22 3.02
C PHE A 110 -3.81 -4.59 1.73
N SER A 111 -3.23 -4.93 0.58
CA SER A 111 -3.68 -4.41 -0.72
C SER A 111 -5.14 -4.73 -1.00
N LYS A 112 -5.58 -5.95 -0.70
CA LYS A 112 -6.98 -6.35 -0.89
C LYS A 112 -7.90 -5.70 0.14
N ALA A 113 -7.47 -5.61 1.40
CA ALA A 113 -8.23 -4.99 2.49
C ALA A 113 -8.48 -3.51 2.23
N VAL A 114 -7.50 -2.77 1.70
CA VAL A 114 -7.64 -1.35 1.32
C VAL A 114 -8.78 -1.19 0.33
N LEU A 115 -8.77 -1.92 -0.77
CA LEU A 115 -9.85 -1.83 -1.78
C LEU A 115 -11.20 -2.24 -1.20
N ALA A 116 -11.27 -3.35 -0.49
CA ALA A 116 -12.50 -3.84 0.10
C ALA A 116 -13.07 -2.89 1.18
N SER A 117 -12.24 -2.05 1.82
CA SER A 117 -12.68 -1.11 2.85
C SER A 117 -13.42 0.11 2.30
N LEU A 118 -13.18 0.49 1.04
CA LEU A 118 -13.70 1.72 0.47
C LEU A 118 -15.23 1.88 0.59
N PRO A 119 -16.06 0.87 0.26
CA PRO A 119 -17.50 0.97 0.47
C PRO A 119 -17.89 1.06 1.95
N TYR A 120 -17.14 0.42 2.86
CA TYR A 120 -17.45 0.43 4.30
C TYR A 120 -17.15 1.76 4.98
N ILE A 121 -16.22 2.54 4.44
CA ILE A 121 -15.89 3.88 4.92
C ILE A 121 -16.59 4.98 4.12
N ASP A 122 -17.51 4.60 3.22
CA ASP A 122 -18.25 5.49 2.33
C ASP A 122 -17.33 6.49 1.59
N PHE A 123 -16.28 5.95 0.97
CA PHE A 123 -15.30 6.73 0.23
C PHE A 123 -15.01 6.11 -1.13
N ALA A 124 -15.46 6.76 -2.19
CA ALA A 124 -15.14 6.42 -3.57
C ALA A 124 -14.07 7.40 -4.10
N PRO A 125 -12.77 7.04 -4.03
CA PRO A 125 -11.71 7.93 -4.49
C PRO A 125 -11.70 8.01 -6.03
N ASP A 126 -11.34 9.17 -6.58
CA ASP A 126 -11.00 9.27 -8.00
C ASP A 126 -9.64 8.65 -8.30
N ILE A 127 -8.71 8.76 -7.33
CA ILE A 127 -7.32 8.29 -7.48
C ILE A 127 -6.89 7.55 -6.22
N ILE A 128 -6.26 6.38 -6.42
CA ILE A 128 -5.51 5.67 -5.38
C ILE A 128 -4.02 5.81 -5.65
N HIS A 129 -3.30 6.45 -4.73
CA HIS A 129 -1.85 6.60 -4.82
C HIS A 129 -1.15 5.49 -4.04
N CYS A 130 -0.53 4.59 -4.76
CA CYS A 130 0.21 3.44 -4.26
C CYS A 130 1.70 3.75 -4.16
N ASN A 131 2.37 3.23 -3.13
CA ASN A 131 3.78 3.49 -2.88
C ASN A 131 4.55 2.18 -2.66
N ASP A 132 5.55 1.93 -3.48
CA ASP A 132 6.44 0.78 -3.45
C ASP A 132 5.73 -0.61 -3.51
N TRP A 133 6.49 -1.67 -3.42
CA TRP A 133 6.03 -3.05 -3.61
C TRP A 133 4.93 -3.48 -2.62
N GLN A 134 4.90 -2.89 -1.42
CA GLN A 134 3.92 -3.20 -0.38
C GLN A 134 2.48 -2.90 -0.82
N THR A 135 2.31 -1.98 -1.75
CA THR A 135 1.02 -1.62 -2.34
C THR A 135 0.90 -2.03 -3.81
N GLY A 136 1.89 -2.78 -4.32
CA GLY A 136 1.96 -3.15 -5.73
C GLY A 136 0.81 -4.02 -6.22
N LEU A 137 0.14 -4.75 -5.34
CA LEU A 137 -1.04 -5.53 -5.69
C LEU A 137 -2.36 -4.74 -5.69
N ILE A 138 -2.39 -3.48 -5.23
CA ILE A 138 -3.62 -2.66 -5.30
C ILE A 138 -4.07 -2.47 -6.74
N PRO A 139 -3.24 -1.98 -7.69
CA PRO A 139 -3.64 -1.88 -9.09
C PRO A 139 -4.02 -3.24 -9.70
N VAL A 140 -3.29 -4.31 -9.34
CA VAL A 140 -3.58 -5.67 -9.83
C VAL A 140 -4.97 -6.13 -9.39
N PHE A 141 -5.27 -6.07 -8.09
CA PHE A 141 -6.58 -6.45 -7.57
C PHE A 141 -7.70 -5.56 -8.10
N LEU A 142 -7.46 -4.26 -8.26
CA LEU A 142 -8.45 -3.34 -8.82
C LEU A 142 -8.90 -3.79 -10.20
N HIS A 143 -7.97 -4.22 -11.06
CA HIS A 143 -8.29 -4.66 -12.42
C HIS A 143 -8.79 -6.11 -12.51
N THR A 144 -8.33 -7.01 -11.63
CA THR A 144 -8.61 -8.45 -11.76
C THR A 144 -9.75 -8.95 -10.88
N VAL A 145 -9.93 -8.36 -9.70
CA VAL A 145 -10.90 -8.82 -8.70
C VAL A 145 -12.06 -7.86 -8.53
N PHE A 146 -11.80 -6.56 -8.59
CA PHE A 146 -12.79 -5.51 -8.35
C PHE A 146 -13.27 -4.82 -9.63
N GLY A 147 -12.68 -5.15 -10.80
CA GLY A 147 -12.93 -4.45 -12.05
C GLY A 147 -14.35 -4.53 -12.59
N ASP A 148 -15.08 -5.58 -12.25
CA ASP A 148 -16.47 -5.76 -12.69
C ASP A 148 -17.51 -5.07 -11.77
N ASP A 149 -17.09 -4.54 -10.64
CA ASP A 149 -17.96 -3.83 -9.71
C ASP A 149 -18.00 -2.33 -10.03
N ASN A 150 -19.21 -1.82 -10.25
CA ASN A 150 -19.45 -0.42 -10.60
C ASN A 150 -18.91 0.58 -9.57
N PHE A 151 -18.78 0.20 -8.30
CA PHE A 151 -18.20 1.07 -7.28
C PHE A 151 -16.76 1.47 -7.61
N TYR A 152 -15.99 0.54 -8.18
CA TYR A 152 -14.58 0.75 -8.51
C TYR A 152 -14.37 1.27 -9.93
N ALA A 153 -15.43 1.30 -10.74
CA ALA A 153 -15.35 1.79 -12.11
C ALA A 153 -14.93 3.27 -12.13
N GLY A 154 -13.87 3.58 -12.84
CA GLY A 154 -13.36 4.95 -12.94
C GLY A 154 -12.28 5.33 -11.93
N ILE A 155 -12.03 4.52 -10.89
CA ILE A 155 -10.88 4.74 -9.99
C ILE A 155 -9.58 4.59 -10.79
N LYS A 156 -8.73 5.61 -10.72
CA LYS A 156 -7.40 5.61 -11.33
C LYS A 156 -6.32 5.32 -10.28
N THR A 157 -5.22 4.75 -10.71
CA THR A 157 -4.09 4.43 -9.84
C THR A 157 -2.84 5.19 -10.26
N VAL A 158 -2.15 5.75 -9.26
CA VAL A 158 -0.80 6.31 -9.38
C VAL A 158 0.13 5.43 -8.58
N PHE A 159 1.21 4.96 -9.16
CA PHE A 159 2.19 4.10 -8.51
C PHE A 159 3.54 4.81 -8.42
N THR A 160 4.02 5.05 -7.19
CA THR A 160 5.31 5.70 -6.95
C THR A 160 6.35 4.70 -6.49
N ILE A 161 7.53 4.73 -7.12
CA ILE A 161 8.68 3.91 -6.78
C ILE A 161 9.69 4.77 -6.04
N HIS A 162 9.93 4.45 -4.76
CA HIS A 162 10.94 5.09 -3.93
C HIS A 162 12.23 4.26 -3.87
N ASN A 163 12.12 2.93 -3.93
CA ASN A 163 13.25 2.03 -3.83
C ASN A 163 13.08 0.78 -4.72
N LEU A 164 13.96 0.61 -5.70
CA LEU A 164 13.99 -0.55 -6.61
C LEU A 164 14.62 -1.80 -6.00
N GLN A 165 15.33 -1.68 -4.89
CA GLN A 165 16.04 -2.80 -4.27
C GLN A 165 15.06 -3.87 -3.74
N PHE A 166 13.93 -3.41 -3.20
CA PHE A 166 12.91 -4.28 -2.63
C PHE A 166 11.70 -4.34 -3.57
N GLN A 167 11.38 -5.54 -4.05
CA GLN A 167 10.38 -5.72 -5.11
C GLN A 167 9.22 -6.62 -4.72
N GLY A 168 9.25 -7.24 -3.52
CA GLY A 168 8.21 -8.19 -3.11
C GLY A 168 8.18 -9.40 -4.05
N ARG A 169 9.32 -10.09 -4.21
CA ARG A 169 9.47 -11.26 -5.09
C ARG A 169 9.36 -12.55 -4.30
N TRP A 170 8.59 -13.48 -4.83
CA TRP A 170 8.45 -14.81 -4.27
C TRP A 170 7.98 -15.82 -5.33
N ARG A 171 8.00 -17.11 -4.99
CA ARG A 171 7.59 -18.19 -5.88
C ARG A 171 6.16 -18.01 -6.39
N ILE A 172 5.97 -18.16 -7.69
CA ILE A 172 4.67 -17.93 -8.35
C ILE A 172 3.58 -18.81 -7.74
N GLN A 173 3.84 -20.11 -7.54
CA GLN A 173 2.84 -21.05 -7.03
C GLN A 173 2.33 -20.65 -5.64
N GLU A 174 3.23 -20.17 -4.77
CA GLU A 174 2.87 -19.73 -3.42
C GLU A 174 2.09 -18.40 -3.46
N ILE A 175 2.46 -17.47 -4.35
CA ILE A 175 1.71 -16.23 -4.53
C ILE A 175 0.32 -16.50 -5.11
N MET A 176 0.17 -17.43 -6.03
CA MET A 176 -1.14 -17.88 -6.52
C MET A 176 -2.00 -18.45 -5.38
N ASP A 177 -1.42 -19.28 -4.52
CA ASP A 177 -2.12 -19.83 -3.35
C ASP A 177 -2.50 -18.74 -2.34
N ILE A 178 -1.63 -17.76 -2.11
CA ILE A 178 -1.90 -16.62 -1.22
C ILE A 178 -3.00 -15.74 -1.77
N THR A 179 -2.89 -15.31 -3.02
CA THR A 179 -3.71 -14.23 -3.59
C THR A 179 -5.00 -14.71 -4.24
N GLY A 180 -5.01 -15.94 -4.76
CA GLY A 180 -6.08 -16.44 -5.64
C GLY A 180 -6.10 -15.75 -7.03
N LEU A 181 -5.05 -15.03 -7.38
CA LEU A 181 -4.94 -14.41 -8.71
C LEU A 181 -4.83 -15.47 -9.81
N PRO A 182 -5.40 -15.21 -11.00
CA PRO A 182 -5.43 -16.20 -12.07
C PRO A 182 -4.02 -16.46 -12.63
N ALA A 183 -3.75 -17.73 -12.98
CA ALA A 183 -2.42 -18.17 -13.41
C ALA A 183 -1.90 -17.41 -14.66
N HIS A 184 -2.80 -16.96 -15.54
CA HIS A 184 -2.41 -16.33 -16.79
C HIS A 184 -1.71 -14.96 -16.62
N ILE A 185 -1.90 -14.26 -15.49
CA ILE A 185 -1.21 -12.99 -15.24
C ILE A 185 0.23 -13.16 -14.70
N PHE A 186 0.63 -14.38 -14.37
CA PHE A 186 2.01 -14.67 -13.93
C PHE A 186 2.90 -14.99 -15.14
N ASN A 187 3.08 -14.02 -16.00
CA ASN A 187 3.88 -14.10 -17.21
C ASN A 187 4.87 -12.92 -17.29
N ALA A 188 5.83 -13.00 -18.21
CA ALA A 188 6.92 -12.02 -18.36
C ALA A 188 6.46 -10.59 -18.70
N TYR A 189 5.24 -10.40 -19.16
CA TYR A 189 4.67 -9.08 -19.45
C TYR A 189 3.93 -8.47 -18.26
N GLU A 190 3.55 -9.27 -17.28
CA GLU A 190 2.72 -8.85 -16.15
C GLU A 190 3.42 -9.08 -14.80
N LEU A 191 3.05 -10.11 -14.03
CA LEU A 191 3.53 -10.29 -12.66
C LEU A 191 4.82 -11.11 -12.52
N GLU A 192 5.28 -11.78 -13.56
CA GLU A 192 6.50 -12.61 -13.47
C GLU A 192 7.76 -11.79 -13.77
N SER A 193 8.81 -12.03 -13.00
CA SER A 193 10.16 -11.51 -13.25
C SER A 193 11.22 -12.51 -12.76
N TYR A 194 12.06 -12.98 -13.68
CA TYR A 194 13.13 -13.98 -13.40
C TYR A 194 12.62 -15.26 -12.73
N GLY A 195 11.44 -15.75 -13.14
CA GLY A 195 10.85 -16.99 -12.64
C GLY A 195 10.08 -16.84 -11.32
N GLU A 196 9.94 -15.64 -10.80
CA GLU A 196 9.22 -15.34 -9.57
C GLU A 196 8.06 -14.34 -9.83
N ALA A 197 7.04 -14.38 -8.98
CA ALA A 197 6.07 -13.29 -8.92
C ALA A 197 6.73 -12.04 -8.33
N ASN A 198 6.36 -10.85 -8.83
CA ASN A 198 6.97 -9.58 -8.46
C ASN A 198 5.89 -8.51 -8.26
N TYR A 199 5.67 -8.10 -7.01
CA TYR A 199 4.63 -7.13 -6.65
C TYR A 199 4.92 -5.72 -7.18
N LEU A 200 6.19 -5.29 -7.14
CA LEU A 200 6.58 -3.99 -7.68
C LEU A 200 6.26 -3.93 -9.18
N LYS A 201 6.61 -5.01 -9.92
CA LYS A 201 6.30 -5.11 -11.34
C LYS A 201 4.79 -5.09 -11.59
N GLY A 202 4.00 -5.81 -10.77
CA GLY A 202 2.54 -5.77 -10.84
C GLY A 202 2.01 -4.33 -10.70
N GLY A 203 2.50 -3.58 -9.72
CA GLY A 203 2.16 -2.17 -9.55
C GLY A 203 2.49 -1.32 -10.77
N VAL A 204 3.68 -1.52 -11.35
CA VAL A 204 4.12 -0.79 -12.56
C VAL A 204 3.27 -1.12 -13.78
N VAL A 205 2.94 -2.39 -13.98
CA VAL A 205 2.22 -2.84 -15.19
C VAL A 205 0.74 -2.45 -15.14
N TYR A 206 0.12 -2.54 -13.96
CA TYR A 206 -1.32 -2.35 -13.81
C TYR A 206 -1.74 -0.92 -13.42
N ALA A 207 -0.81 -0.07 -12.99
CA ALA A 207 -1.15 1.32 -12.66
C ALA A 207 -1.43 2.16 -13.91
N ASP A 208 -2.35 3.13 -13.79
CA ASP A 208 -2.63 4.10 -14.85
C ASP A 208 -1.47 5.09 -15.04
N TYR A 209 -0.79 5.48 -13.94
CA TYR A 209 0.33 6.42 -13.94
C TYR A 209 1.44 5.94 -13.03
N ILE A 210 2.68 6.19 -13.45
CA ILE A 210 3.89 5.84 -12.69
C ILE A 210 4.67 7.10 -12.38
N LEU A 211 5.04 7.25 -11.10
CA LEU A 211 5.98 8.24 -10.63
C LEU A 211 7.26 7.53 -10.13
N SER A 212 8.41 7.94 -10.65
CA SER A 212 9.70 7.43 -10.17
C SER A 212 10.54 8.59 -9.66
N LEU A 213 10.84 8.57 -8.37
CA LEU A 213 11.76 9.54 -7.76
C LEU A 213 13.23 9.24 -8.12
N ILE A 214 13.50 8.06 -8.70
CA ILE A 214 14.85 7.62 -9.07
C ILE A 214 15.35 8.36 -10.30
N HIS A 215 14.47 8.72 -11.24
CA HIS A 215 14.84 9.46 -12.45
C HIS A 215 15.25 10.92 -12.21
N ILE A 216 14.89 11.50 -11.06
CA ILE A 216 15.30 12.86 -10.71
C ILE A 216 16.79 12.92 -10.32
N SER A 217 17.36 11.80 -9.88
CA SER A 217 18.79 11.73 -9.48
C SER A 217 19.71 11.14 -10.55
N GLU A 218 19.22 10.52 -11.61
CA GLU A 218 20.05 9.93 -12.68
C GLU A 218 20.81 10.97 -13.55
N PRO A 219 20.23 12.13 -13.92
CA PRO A 219 20.97 13.12 -14.71
C PRO A 219 22.24 13.64 -14.02
N THR A 220 22.25 13.66 -12.68
CA THR A 220 23.41 14.08 -11.91
C THR A 220 24.46 12.98 -11.72
N ARG A 221 24.11 11.71 -11.81
CA ARG A 221 25.07 10.60 -11.74
C ARG A 221 25.89 10.42 -13.03
N ARG A 222 25.33 10.77 -14.20
CA ARG A 222 26.03 10.67 -15.49
C ARG A 222 27.04 11.76 -15.78
N SER A 223 27.08 12.83 -14.99
CA SER A 223 28.02 13.92 -15.16
C SER A 223 29.34 13.72 -14.42
N TYR A 224 29.60 12.56 -13.81
CA TYR A 224 30.83 12.25 -13.06
C TYR A 224 31.52 10.94 -13.51
N ILE A 225 31.33 10.53 -14.78
CA ILE A 225 32.12 9.47 -15.41
C ILE A 225 32.88 10.04 -16.60
#